data_5cffe7e5a7bc89a07dddd2cdfffa8336
#
_entry.id   5cffe7e5a7bc89a07dddd2cdfffa8336
#
_cell.length_a   1.000
_cell.length_b   1.000
_cell.length_c   1.000
_cell.angle_alpha   90.00
_cell.angle_beta   90.00
_cell.angle_gamma   90.00
#
_symmetry.space_group_name_H-M   'P 1'
#
loop_
_entity.id
_entity.type
_entity.pdbx_description
1 polymer ?
#
loop_
_entity_poly.entity_id
_entity_poly.type
_entity_poly.pdbx_seq_one_letter_code
_entity_poly.pdbx_strand_id
1 'polypeptide(L)'
;MESVTPILEFKKTCVSYTKQTMAVKYVSAAIERNTITAIMGPSGCGKSTLLRAVNLMHNLYPNIRVDGEILLNGENILSMEPINVRRRVGMVFQRPTPFPTMSIYDNVLSGFALNGIKLSKVEKDATVERCLRSVALWDE
;
A
#
# COMPACT_ATOMS: atom_id res chain seq x y z
N MET A 1 -4.62 -12.25 -28.98
CA MET A 1 -3.95 -11.42 -27.96
C MET A 1 -4.64 -11.72 -26.65
N GLU A 2 -3.97 -12.43 -25.73
CA GLU A 2 -4.50 -12.63 -24.40
C GLU A 2 -4.62 -11.26 -23.72
N SER A 3 -5.82 -10.91 -23.27
CA SER A 3 -6.04 -9.69 -22.49
C SER A 3 -5.31 -9.84 -21.15
N VAL A 4 -4.16 -9.22 -21.02
CA VAL A 4 -3.44 -9.19 -19.74
C VAL A 4 -4.32 -8.47 -18.73
N THR A 5 -4.88 -9.20 -17.79
CA THR A 5 -5.68 -8.61 -16.71
C THR A 5 -4.77 -7.77 -15.83
N PRO A 6 -5.02 -6.46 -15.68
CA PRO A 6 -4.20 -5.60 -14.84
C PRO A 6 -4.24 -6.05 -13.39
N ILE A 7 -3.14 -5.86 -12.64
CA ILE A 7 -3.12 -6.14 -11.20
C ILE A 7 -3.91 -5.12 -10.41
N LEU A 8 -3.85 -3.85 -10.83
CA LEU A 8 -4.56 -2.74 -10.21
C LEU A 8 -5.21 -1.88 -11.31
N GLU A 9 -6.47 -1.56 -11.13
CA GLU A 9 -7.22 -0.72 -12.07
C GLU A 9 -8.01 0.34 -11.30
N PHE A 10 -7.91 1.58 -11.75
CA PHE A 10 -8.73 2.69 -11.30
C PHE A 10 -9.83 2.93 -12.33
N LYS A 11 -11.09 3.01 -11.89
CA LYS A 11 -12.24 3.35 -12.76
C LYS A 11 -12.96 4.57 -12.22
N LYS A 12 -12.75 5.70 -12.88
CA LYS A 12 -13.33 7.01 -12.48
C LYS A 12 -13.16 7.30 -11.00
N THR A 13 -12.01 6.91 -10.45
CA THR A 13 -11.71 7.06 -9.03
C THR A 13 -11.58 8.52 -8.66
N CYS A 14 -12.32 8.93 -7.64
CA CYS A 14 -12.26 10.25 -7.04
C CYS A 14 -11.91 10.15 -5.56
N VAL A 15 -11.16 11.11 -5.05
CA VAL A 15 -10.89 11.21 -3.60
C VAL A 15 -11.17 12.64 -3.16
N SER A 16 -12.05 12.79 -2.17
CA SER A 16 -12.48 14.08 -1.63
C SER A 16 -12.14 14.16 -0.13
N TYR A 17 -11.53 15.25 0.30
CA TYR A 17 -11.28 15.54 1.72
C TYR A 17 -12.48 16.22 2.39
N THR A 18 -13.28 16.94 1.62
CA THR A 18 -14.53 17.58 2.06
C THR A 18 -15.54 17.50 0.92
N LYS A 19 -16.80 17.86 1.18
CA LYS A 19 -17.83 17.94 0.13
C LYS A 19 -17.45 18.89 -1.02
N GLN A 20 -16.55 19.84 -0.78
CA GLN A 20 -16.16 20.89 -1.75
C GLN A 20 -14.74 20.70 -2.31
N THR A 21 -13.89 19.89 -1.67
CA THR A 21 -12.47 19.74 -2.06
C THR A 21 -12.19 18.34 -2.54
N MET A 22 -12.08 18.20 -3.85
CA MET A 22 -11.73 16.96 -4.52
C MET A 22 -10.22 16.98 -4.85
N ALA A 23 -9.45 16.09 -4.22
CA ALA A 23 -8.00 15.99 -4.39
C ALA A 23 -7.61 15.10 -5.58
N VAL A 24 -8.43 14.12 -5.91
CA VAL A 24 -8.28 13.24 -7.08
C VAL A 24 -9.60 13.25 -7.83
N LYS A 25 -9.53 13.46 -9.15
CA LYS A 25 -10.72 13.66 -10.00
C LYS A 25 -10.73 12.65 -11.15
N TYR A 26 -11.68 11.72 -11.12
CA TYR A 26 -12.02 10.82 -12.23
C TYR A 26 -10.84 10.08 -12.84
N VAL A 27 -9.90 9.61 -12.00
CA VAL A 27 -8.74 8.87 -12.48
C VAL A 27 -9.19 7.51 -13.01
N SER A 28 -8.81 7.21 -14.25
CA SER A 28 -8.95 5.89 -14.86
C SER A 28 -7.59 5.49 -15.40
N ALA A 29 -7.04 4.39 -14.87
CA ALA A 29 -5.73 3.87 -15.24
C ALA A 29 -5.64 2.39 -14.89
N ALA A 30 -4.83 1.66 -15.63
CA ALA A 30 -4.54 0.26 -15.38
C ALA A 30 -3.03 0.07 -15.15
N ILE A 31 -2.67 -0.75 -14.17
CA ILE A 31 -1.29 -1.11 -13.84
C ILE A 31 -1.14 -2.59 -14.09
N GLU A 32 -0.19 -2.94 -14.93
CA GLU A 32 0.08 -4.32 -15.30
C GLU A 32 0.84 -5.06 -14.21
N ARG A 33 0.67 -6.37 -14.19
CA ARG A 33 1.37 -7.26 -13.26
C ARG A 33 2.87 -7.27 -13.56
N ASN A 34 3.68 -7.33 -12.49
CA ASN A 34 5.14 -7.40 -12.56
C ASN A 34 5.78 -6.20 -13.26
N THR A 35 5.17 -5.02 -13.16
CA THR A 35 5.72 -3.77 -13.69
C THR A 35 6.02 -2.77 -12.57
N ILE A 36 6.88 -1.81 -12.87
CA ILE A 36 7.09 -0.62 -12.05
C ILE A 36 6.41 0.55 -12.74
N THR A 37 5.44 1.15 -12.08
CA THR A 37 4.69 2.31 -12.58
C THR A 37 5.00 3.53 -11.74
N ALA A 38 5.45 4.61 -12.38
CA ALA A 38 5.72 5.88 -11.72
C ALA A 38 4.55 6.85 -11.89
N ILE A 39 4.10 7.46 -10.78
CA ILE A 39 3.11 8.54 -10.78
C ILE A 39 3.87 9.86 -10.59
N MET A 40 3.88 10.70 -11.63
CA MET A 40 4.58 11.99 -11.63
C MET A 40 3.62 13.16 -11.67
N GLY A 41 4.04 14.31 -11.17
CA GLY A 41 3.27 15.55 -11.17
C GLY A 41 3.75 16.52 -10.08
N PRO A 42 3.28 17.76 -10.10
CA PRO A 42 3.67 18.80 -9.13
C PRO A 42 3.27 18.43 -7.69
N SER A 43 3.86 19.13 -6.72
CA SER A 43 3.47 18.98 -5.31
C SER A 43 1.99 19.31 -5.12
N GLY A 44 1.30 18.55 -4.29
CA GLY A 44 -0.13 18.77 -3.99
C GLY A 44 -1.13 18.27 -5.05
N CYS A 45 -0.71 17.72 -6.18
CA CYS A 45 -1.64 17.26 -7.23
C CYS A 45 -2.40 15.94 -6.93
N GLY A 46 -2.24 15.36 -5.73
CA GLY A 46 -3.02 14.18 -5.31
C GLY A 46 -2.33 12.83 -5.43
N LYS A 47 -1.03 12.74 -5.81
CA LYS A 47 -0.29 11.47 -5.96
C LYS A 47 -0.35 10.60 -4.71
N SER A 48 0.03 11.15 -3.55
CA SER A 48 0.00 10.43 -2.28
C SER A 48 -1.42 10.12 -1.82
N THR A 49 -2.39 10.94 -2.20
CA THR A 49 -3.81 10.71 -1.92
C THR A 49 -4.31 9.49 -2.68
N LEU A 50 -3.96 9.38 -3.97
CA LEU A 50 -4.32 8.24 -4.81
C LEU A 50 -3.66 6.95 -4.27
N LEU A 51 -2.36 6.99 -3.94
CA LEU A 51 -1.66 5.83 -3.36
C LEU A 51 -2.28 5.37 -2.03
N ARG A 52 -2.65 6.32 -1.16
CA ARG A 52 -3.32 5.99 0.12
C ARG A 52 -4.72 5.40 -0.07
N ALA A 53 -5.39 5.70 -1.17
CA ALA A 53 -6.67 5.09 -1.48
C ALA A 53 -6.52 3.59 -1.81
N VAL A 54 -5.41 3.17 -2.43
CA VAL A 54 -5.16 1.76 -2.81
C VAL A 54 -5.03 0.82 -1.60
N ASN A 55 -4.50 1.30 -0.47
CA ASN A 55 -4.41 0.47 0.75
C ASN A 55 -5.46 0.84 1.81
N LEU A 56 -6.52 1.56 1.41
CA LEU A 56 -7.62 2.00 2.26
C LEU A 56 -7.19 2.83 3.48
N MET A 57 -6.09 3.60 3.38
CA MET A 57 -5.65 4.49 4.46
C MET A 57 -6.63 5.65 4.68
N HIS A 58 -7.44 5.99 3.69
CA HIS A 58 -8.50 7.00 3.83
C HIS A 58 -9.53 6.62 4.89
N ASN A 59 -9.77 5.33 5.14
CA ASN A 59 -10.71 4.86 6.16
C ASN A 59 -10.32 5.25 7.60
N LEU A 60 -9.08 5.69 7.81
CA LEU A 60 -8.62 6.23 9.09
C LEU A 60 -9.10 7.67 9.34
N TYR A 61 -9.65 8.32 8.33
CA TYR A 61 -10.08 9.72 8.37
C TYR A 61 -11.56 9.82 7.99
N PRO A 62 -12.47 10.15 8.92
CA PRO A 62 -13.92 10.09 8.70
C PRO A 62 -14.44 11.04 7.61
N ASN A 63 -13.66 12.07 7.27
CA ASN A 63 -14.06 13.08 6.29
C ASN A 63 -13.59 12.79 4.87
N ILE A 64 -12.76 11.74 4.66
CA ILE A 64 -12.25 11.39 3.33
C ILE A 64 -13.21 10.40 2.68
N ARG A 65 -13.65 10.73 1.47
CA ARG A 65 -14.50 9.87 0.64
C ARG A 65 -13.75 9.44 -0.60
N VAL A 66 -13.92 8.19 -0.97
CA VAL A 66 -13.43 7.64 -2.24
C VAL A 66 -14.63 7.13 -3.01
N ASP A 67 -14.79 7.65 -4.22
CA ASP A 67 -15.87 7.29 -5.14
C ASP A 67 -15.25 6.65 -6.40
N GLY A 68 -16.06 5.93 -7.18
CA GLY A 68 -15.62 5.12 -8.32
C GLY A 68 -15.21 3.72 -7.88
N GLU A 69 -14.28 3.10 -8.61
CA GLU A 69 -13.81 1.76 -8.29
C GLU A 69 -12.28 1.72 -8.28
N ILE A 70 -11.74 0.93 -7.38
CA ILE A 70 -10.32 0.53 -7.36
C ILE A 70 -10.31 -1.00 -7.34
N LEU A 71 -9.90 -1.62 -8.44
CA LEU A 71 -9.89 -3.07 -8.58
C LEU A 71 -8.50 -3.61 -8.35
N LEU A 72 -8.36 -4.56 -7.45
CA LEU A 72 -7.15 -5.35 -7.21
C LEU A 72 -7.41 -6.78 -7.66
N ASN A 73 -6.72 -7.24 -8.71
CA ASN A 73 -7.00 -8.52 -9.37
C ASN A 73 -8.50 -8.67 -9.76
N GLY A 74 -9.14 -7.60 -10.22
CA GLY A 74 -10.55 -7.59 -10.60
C GLY A 74 -11.55 -7.43 -9.47
N GLU A 75 -11.13 -7.44 -8.20
CA GLU A 75 -11.99 -7.27 -7.03
C GLU A 75 -11.98 -5.82 -6.55
N ASN A 76 -13.13 -5.20 -6.35
CA ASN A 76 -13.21 -3.83 -5.86
C ASN A 76 -12.83 -3.74 -4.38
N ILE A 77 -11.66 -3.17 -4.09
CA ILE A 77 -11.13 -3.06 -2.73
C ILE A 77 -11.95 -2.14 -1.82
N LEU A 78 -12.74 -1.21 -2.39
CA LEU A 78 -13.55 -0.29 -1.60
C LEU A 78 -14.68 -1.00 -0.85
N SER A 79 -15.06 -2.21 -1.29
CA SER A 79 -16.05 -3.06 -0.63
C SER A 79 -15.44 -4.13 0.28
N MET A 80 -14.10 -4.16 0.41
CA MET A 80 -13.38 -5.16 1.20
C MET A 80 -13.05 -4.64 2.60
N GLU A 81 -12.88 -5.57 3.53
CA GLU A 81 -12.33 -5.25 4.86
C GLU A 81 -10.88 -4.75 4.74
N PRO A 82 -10.53 -3.61 5.37
CA PRO A 82 -9.21 -2.99 5.22
C PRO A 82 -8.04 -3.92 5.58
N ILE A 83 -8.23 -4.82 6.54
CA ILE A 83 -7.19 -5.78 6.93
C ILE A 83 -6.82 -6.72 5.79
N ASN A 84 -7.80 -7.15 5.00
CA ASN A 84 -7.59 -8.06 3.87
C ASN A 84 -6.87 -7.35 2.70
N VAL A 85 -7.20 -6.08 2.46
CA VAL A 85 -6.51 -5.27 1.46
C VAL A 85 -5.06 -5.01 1.86
N ARG A 86 -4.81 -4.60 3.12
CA ARG A 86 -3.47 -4.29 3.63
C ARG A 86 -2.54 -5.50 3.73
N ARG A 87 -3.08 -6.71 3.80
CA ARG A 87 -2.29 -7.95 3.65
C ARG A 87 -1.79 -8.18 2.23
N ARG A 88 -2.50 -7.64 1.22
CA ARG A 88 -2.20 -7.80 -0.21
C ARG A 88 -1.43 -6.62 -0.79
N VAL A 89 -1.56 -5.43 -0.17
CA VAL A 89 -0.97 -4.16 -0.64
C VAL A 89 -0.06 -3.59 0.43
N GLY A 90 1.25 -3.76 0.25
CA GLY A 90 2.25 -3.11 1.08
C GLY A 90 2.40 -1.63 0.75
N MET A 91 2.79 -0.83 1.72
CA MET A 91 3.05 0.60 1.52
C MET A 91 4.34 1.02 2.23
N VAL A 92 5.20 1.73 1.51
CA VAL A 92 6.37 2.40 2.07
C VAL A 92 6.03 3.87 2.23
N PHE A 93 6.17 4.39 3.45
CA PHE A 93 5.88 5.79 3.77
C PHE A 93 7.08 6.68 3.51
N GLN A 94 6.84 7.94 3.18
CA GLN A 94 7.89 8.95 2.96
C GLN A 94 8.73 9.20 4.24
N ARG A 95 8.10 9.11 5.41
CA ARG A 95 8.82 9.18 6.70
C ARG A 95 8.94 7.78 7.27
N PRO A 96 10.10 7.42 7.85
CA PRO A 96 10.24 6.16 8.56
C PRO A 96 9.20 6.05 9.68
N THR A 97 8.56 4.90 9.79
CA THR A 97 7.54 4.63 10.81
C THR A 97 7.85 3.34 11.57
N PRO A 98 9.05 3.18 12.14
CA PRO A 98 9.35 2.03 12.98
C PRO A 98 8.56 2.10 14.28
N PHE A 99 8.39 0.98 14.96
CA PHE A 99 7.92 0.92 16.34
C PHE A 99 9.09 1.31 17.27
N PRO A 100 9.06 2.48 17.93
CA PRO A 100 10.22 3.02 18.63
C PRO A 100 10.70 2.17 19.83
N THR A 101 9.79 1.38 20.38
CA THR A 101 10.05 0.51 21.54
C THR A 101 10.54 -0.88 21.15
N MET A 102 10.59 -1.19 19.86
CA MET A 102 11.04 -2.48 19.34
C MET A 102 12.48 -2.39 18.84
N SER A 103 13.20 -3.50 18.92
CA SER A 103 14.51 -3.65 18.28
C SER A 103 14.37 -3.58 16.75
N ILE A 104 15.49 -3.38 16.04
CA ILE A 104 15.52 -3.46 14.55
C ILE A 104 15.01 -4.84 14.11
N TYR A 105 15.47 -5.89 14.78
CA TYR A 105 15.04 -7.27 14.53
C TYR A 105 13.53 -7.44 14.65
N ASP A 106 12.91 -6.95 15.71
CA ASP A 106 11.47 -7.05 15.93
C ASP A 106 10.67 -6.16 14.96
N ASN A 107 11.21 -5.00 14.60
CA ASN A 107 10.60 -4.14 13.57
C ASN A 107 10.52 -4.85 12.22
N VAL A 108 11.60 -5.51 11.78
CA VAL A 108 11.60 -6.29 10.53
C VAL A 108 10.57 -7.42 10.59
N LEU A 109 10.41 -8.06 11.73
CA LEU A 109 9.47 -9.17 11.92
C LEU A 109 8.05 -8.74 12.28
N SER A 110 7.81 -7.45 12.53
CA SER A 110 6.51 -6.93 12.99
C SER A 110 5.35 -7.32 12.07
N GLY A 111 5.57 -7.33 10.77
CA GLY A 111 4.55 -7.73 9.79
C GLY A 111 4.08 -9.17 9.97
N PHE A 112 4.97 -10.09 10.32
CA PHE A 112 4.61 -11.48 10.61
C PHE A 112 3.81 -11.58 11.90
N ALA A 113 4.29 -10.91 12.96
CA ALA A 113 3.61 -10.90 14.25
C ALA A 113 2.19 -10.33 14.18
N LEU A 114 2.03 -9.18 13.51
CA LEU A 114 0.71 -8.53 13.32
C LEU A 114 -0.27 -9.36 12.48
N ASN A 115 0.23 -10.22 11.60
CA ASN A 115 -0.60 -11.12 10.81
C ASN A 115 -0.77 -12.51 11.43
N GLY A 116 -0.26 -12.73 12.64
CA GLY A 116 -0.35 -14.01 13.35
C GLY A 116 0.47 -15.14 12.71
N ILE A 117 1.46 -14.82 11.87
CA ILE A 117 2.34 -15.78 11.22
C ILE A 117 3.45 -16.16 12.17
N LYS A 118 3.51 -17.42 12.54
CA LYS A 118 4.54 -17.96 13.42
C LYS A 118 5.74 -18.45 12.59
N LEU A 119 6.92 -17.94 12.89
CA LEU A 119 8.18 -18.36 12.30
C LEU A 119 9.03 -19.04 13.39
N SER A 120 9.77 -20.09 13.02
CA SER A 120 10.84 -20.65 13.83
C SER A 120 11.98 -19.63 13.99
N LYS A 121 12.89 -19.85 14.94
CA LYS A 121 14.03 -18.95 15.14
C LYS A 121 14.90 -18.84 13.89
N VAL A 122 15.19 -19.97 13.25
CA VAL A 122 16.00 -20.03 12.02
C VAL A 122 15.36 -19.22 10.88
N GLU A 123 14.05 -19.34 10.69
CA GLU A 123 13.33 -18.56 9.68
C GLU A 123 13.30 -17.06 9.98
N LYS A 124 13.18 -16.68 11.25
CA LYS A 124 13.27 -15.29 11.68
C LYS A 124 14.63 -14.69 11.36
N ASP A 125 15.70 -15.36 11.78
CA ASP A 125 17.08 -14.91 11.58
C ASP A 125 17.38 -14.75 10.07
N ALA A 126 17.05 -15.76 9.28
CA ALA A 126 17.21 -15.72 7.83
C ALA A 126 16.37 -14.61 7.16
N THR A 127 15.15 -14.34 7.66
CA THR A 127 14.30 -13.28 7.14
C THR A 127 14.89 -11.91 7.45
N VAL A 128 15.34 -11.68 8.69
CA VAL A 128 15.92 -10.40 9.10
C VAL A 128 17.19 -10.13 8.29
N GLU A 129 18.12 -11.10 8.20
CA GLU A 129 19.32 -10.97 7.40
C GLU A 129 18.99 -10.61 5.94
N ARG A 130 18.10 -11.36 5.29
CA ARG A 130 17.71 -11.08 3.91
C ARG A 130 17.12 -9.68 3.75
N CYS A 131 16.24 -9.26 4.65
CA CYS A 131 15.61 -7.93 4.56
C CYS A 131 16.63 -6.81 4.73
N LEU A 132 17.52 -6.90 5.73
CA LEU A 132 18.54 -5.88 5.97
C LEU A 132 19.60 -5.83 4.85
N ARG A 133 20.02 -6.98 4.33
CA ARG A 133 20.91 -7.04 3.15
C ARG A 133 20.28 -6.40 1.90
N SER A 134 18.98 -6.62 1.67
CA SER A 134 18.29 -6.07 0.50
C SER A 134 18.24 -4.53 0.47
N VAL A 135 18.43 -3.88 1.62
CA VAL A 135 18.45 -2.41 1.77
C VAL A 135 19.81 -1.87 2.23
N ALA A 136 20.87 -2.71 2.16
CA ALA A 136 22.25 -2.38 2.52
C ALA A 136 22.44 -1.90 3.97
N LEU A 137 21.65 -2.44 4.92
CA LEU A 137 21.72 -2.14 6.35
C LEU A 137 22.26 -3.29 7.21
N TRP A 138 22.73 -4.38 6.60
CA TRP A 138 23.19 -5.55 7.38
C TRP A 138 24.58 -5.36 8.01
N ASP A 139 25.44 -4.63 7.32
CA ASP A 139 26.85 -4.47 7.72
C ASP A 139 27.08 -3.18 8.53
N GLU A 140 26.01 -2.47 8.89
CA GLU A 140 26.01 -1.30 9.79
C GLU A 140 25.57 -1.70 11.21
#